data_dccc7916b6a2f780a287636d4c0f20b2
#
_entry.id   dccc7916b6a2f780a287636d4c0f20b2
#
_cell.length_a   1.000
_cell.length_b   1.000
_cell.length_c   1.000
_cell.angle_alpha   90.00
_cell.angle_beta   90.00
_cell.angle_gamma   90.00
#
_symmetry.space_group_name_H-M   'P 1'
#
loop_
_entity.id
_entity.type
_entity.pdbx_description
1 polymer ?
#
loop_
_entity_poly.entity_id
_entity_poly.type
_entity_poly.pdbx_seq_one_letter_code
_entity_poly.pdbx_strand_id
1 'polypeptide(L)'
;MPERRAAKLLEWLPSARTAFLETLEYVARDDPNTAELIAQRVEKSLSLIRAMPSLGTPTARPGVRRYPIPNTGHVIDYRVLRECVRVQRWYRARRNVRGA
;
A
#
# COMPACT_ATOMS: atom_id res chain seq x y z
N MET A 1 -25.83 18.77 10.55
CA MET A 1 -25.21 17.59 10.54
C MET A 1 -23.74 17.71 10.44
N PRO A 2 -23.07 16.93 11.09
CA PRO A 2 -21.67 17.04 11.07
C PRO A 2 -21.14 16.72 9.73
N GLU A 3 -20.14 17.44 9.39
CA GLU A 3 -19.58 17.20 8.20
C GLU A 3 -18.79 15.99 8.27
N ARG A 4 -19.05 15.05 7.50
CA ARG A 4 -18.29 13.90 7.50
C ARG A 4 -17.09 14.16 6.66
N ARG A 5 -15.94 14.06 7.20
CA ARG A 5 -14.76 14.26 6.45
C ARG A 5 -14.65 13.17 5.44
N ALA A 6 -14.62 13.49 4.20
CA ALA A 6 -14.54 12.49 3.15
C ALA A 6 -13.14 11.92 3.10
N ALA A 7 -13.03 10.65 2.83
CA ALA A 7 -11.73 10.02 2.63
C ALA A 7 -11.14 10.55 1.34
N LYS A 8 -9.82 10.58 1.27
CA LYS A 8 -9.16 11.04 0.07
C LYS A 8 -9.35 10.03 -1.04
N LEU A 9 -9.25 10.50 -2.26
CA LEU A 9 -9.28 9.62 -3.41
C LEU A 9 -7.99 8.81 -3.44
N LEU A 10 -8.02 7.71 -4.18
CA LEU A 10 -6.85 6.84 -4.29
C LEU A 10 -6.36 6.83 -5.71
N GLU A 11 -5.04 6.92 -5.86
CA GLU A 11 -4.42 6.88 -7.16
C GLU A 11 -3.20 6.00 -7.07
N TRP A 12 -2.89 5.29 -8.13
CA TRP A 12 -1.68 4.48 -8.22
C TRP A 12 -0.85 5.03 -9.36
N LEU A 13 0.45 5.20 -9.13
CA LEU A 13 1.32 5.42 -10.26
C LEU A 13 1.35 4.15 -11.08
N PRO A 14 1.44 4.26 -12.39
CA PRO A 14 1.40 3.07 -13.26
C PRO A 14 2.43 2.01 -12.90
N SER A 15 3.65 2.41 -12.58
CA SER A 15 4.67 1.43 -12.24
C SER A 15 4.34 0.69 -10.96
N ALA A 16 3.75 1.38 -9.98
CA ALA A 16 3.37 0.74 -8.73
C ALA A 16 2.23 -0.24 -8.97
N ARG A 17 1.27 0.17 -9.81
CA ARG A 17 0.16 -0.70 -10.10
C ARG A 17 0.61 -1.95 -10.84
N THR A 18 1.51 -1.79 -11.83
CA THR A 18 2.03 -2.92 -12.55
C THR A 18 2.74 -3.89 -11.62
N ALA A 19 3.56 -3.36 -10.71
CA ALA A 19 4.29 -4.21 -9.78
C ALA A 19 3.32 -4.99 -8.88
N PHE A 20 2.27 -4.32 -8.42
CA PHE A 20 1.27 -4.98 -7.58
C PHE A 20 0.56 -6.10 -8.35
N LEU A 21 0.13 -5.81 -9.57
CA LEU A 21 -0.58 -6.81 -10.35
C LEU A 21 0.32 -7.99 -10.72
N GLU A 22 1.60 -7.72 -10.96
CA GLU A 22 2.54 -8.81 -11.23
C GLU A 22 2.72 -9.71 -10.01
N THR A 23 2.70 -9.13 -8.82
CA THR A 23 2.78 -9.92 -7.61
C THR A 23 1.57 -10.85 -7.50
N LEU A 24 0.37 -10.30 -7.74
CA LEU A 24 -0.83 -11.12 -7.64
C LEU A 24 -0.81 -12.24 -8.67
N GLU A 25 -0.38 -11.93 -9.87
CA GLU A 25 -0.34 -12.94 -10.91
C GLU A 25 0.66 -14.04 -10.57
N TYR A 26 1.81 -13.65 -10.07
CA TYR A 26 2.83 -14.62 -9.70
C TYR A 26 2.34 -15.55 -8.59
N VAL A 27 1.75 -14.97 -7.54
CA VAL A 27 1.27 -15.78 -6.42
C VAL A 27 0.11 -16.67 -6.86
N ALA A 28 -0.76 -16.15 -7.72
CA ALA A 28 -1.94 -16.92 -8.13
C ALA A 28 -1.59 -18.18 -8.92
N ARG A 29 -0.42 -18.23 -9.53
CA ARG A 29 -0.02 -19.41 -10.27
C ARG A 29 0.03 -20.64 -9.37
N ASP A 30 0.49 -20.43 -8.13
CA ASP A 30 0.59 -21.54 -7.20
C ASP A 30 -0.56 -21.59 -6.21
N ASP A 31 -1.10 -20.43 -5.85
CA ASP A 31 -2.08 -20.39 -4.79
C ASP A 31 -3.03 -19.22 -4.99
N PRO A 32 -4.09 -19.43 -5.75
CA PRO A 32 -5.06 -18.36 -6.03
C PRO A 32 -5.69 -17.80 -4.76
N ASN A 33 -5.88 -18.62 -3.74
CA ASN A 33 -6.48 -18.14 -2.50
C ASN A 33 -5.57 -17.14 -1.80
N THR A 34 -4.26 -17.39 -1.82
CA THR A 34 -3.33 -16.47 -1.22
C THR A 34 -3.29 -15.16 -2.00
N ALA A 35 -3.37 -15.23 -3.32
CA ALA A 35 -3.40 -14.00 -4.11
C ALA A 35 -4.61 -13.17 -3.75
N GLU A 36 -5.75 -13.81 -3.55
CA GLU A 36 -6.95 -13.08 -3.19
C GLU A 36 -6.82 -12.46 -1.80
N LEU A 37 -6.21 -13.17 -0.86
CA LEU A 37 -5.98 -12.60 0.46
C LEU A 37 -5.08 -11.39 0.42
N ILE A 38 -4.04 -11.43 -0.43
CA ILE A 38 -3.17 -10.29 -0.58
C ILE A 38 -3.97 -9.10 -1.10
N ALA A 39 -4.79 -9.31 -2.11
CA ALA A 39 -5.59 -8.23 -2.68
C ALA A 39 -6.51 -7.63 -1.63
N GLN A 40 -7.13 -8.48 -0.81
CA GLN A 40 -8.03 -7.99 0.23
C GLN A 40 -7.29 -7.19 1.28
N ARG A 41 -6.10 -7.62 1.66
CA ARG A 41 -5.31 -6.89 2.65
C ARG A 41 -4.84 -5.55 2.13
N VAL A 42 -4.52 -5.49 0.85
CA VAL A 42 -4.15 -4.22 0.23
C VAL A 42 -5.35 -3.29 0.20
N GLU A 43 -6.50 -3.80 -0.18
CA GLU A 43 -7.68 -2.98 -0.24
C GLU A 43 -8.04 -2.41 1.13
N LYS A 44 -7.95 -3.24 2.16
CA LYS A 44 -8.25 -2.79 3.50
C LYS A 44 -7.24 -1.75 3.97
N SER A 45 -5.96 -1.97 3.69
CA SER A 45 -4.93 -1.03 4.07
C SER A 45 -5.11 0.31 3.39
N LEU A 46 -5.45 0.30 2.10
CA LEU A 46 -5.63 1.54 1.37
C LEU A 46 -6.87 2.29 1.85
N SER A 47 -7.91 1.58 2.26
CA SER A 47 -9.07 2.23 2.85
C SER A 47 -8.70 2.95 4.14
N LEU A 48 -7.88 2.31 4.96
CA LEU A 48 -7.44 2.94 6.21
C LEU A 48 -6.57 4.16 5.94
N ILE A 49 -5.67 4.05 4.97
CA ILE A 49 -4.79 5.16 4.64
C ILE A 49 -5.58 6.34 4.06
N ARG A 50 -6.60 6.04 3.26
CA ARG A 50 -7.42 7.13 2.72
C ARG A 50 -8.15 7.88 3.83
N ALA A 51 -8.55 7.18 4.87
CA ALA A 51 -9.25 7.79 5.99
C ALA A 51 -8.28 8.48 6.93
N MET A 52 -7.08 7.91 7.09
CA MET A 52 -6.06 8.46 7.95
C MET A 52 -4.74 8.50 7.24
N PRO A 53 -4.51 9.52 6.41
CA PRO A 53 -3.30 9.52 5.57
C PRO A 53 -1.99 9.53 6.35
N SER A 54 -2.00 9.91 7.60
CA SER A 54 -0.78 9.92 8.39
C SER A 54 -0.45 8.56 9.00
N LEU A 55 -1.20 7.53 8.62
CA LEU A 55 -1.02 6.20 9.19
C LEU A 55 0.38 5.62 8.94
N GLY A 56 0.91 5.82 7.75
CA GLY A 56 2.25 5.32 7.44
C GLY A 56 3.34 6.13 8.09
N THR A 57 4.54 5.60 8.06
CA THR A 57 5.69 6.23 8.67
C THR A 57 6.35 7.19 7.68
N PRO A 58 6.72 8.39 8.09
CA PRO A 58 7.43 9.28 7.18
C PRO A 58 8.74 8.67 6.70
N THR A 59 9.14 9.01 5.49
CA THR A 59 10.39 8.54 4.94
C THR A 59 11.32 9.73 4.75
N ALA A 60 12.51 9.48 4.24
CA ALA A 60 13.46 10.55 3.97
C ALA A 60 12.95 11.47 2.87
N ARG A 61 11.99 11.02 2.06
CA ARG A 61 11.46 11.88 1.00
C ARG A 61 10.27 12.64 1.55
N PRO A 62 10.32 13.97 1.51
CA PRO A 62 9.24 14.77 2.09
C PRO A 62 7.89 14.42 1.47
N GLY A 63 6.89 14.27 2.32
CA GLY A 63 5.54 13.97 1.86
C GLY A 63 5.28 12.53 1.51
N VAL A 64 6.29 11.68 1.59
CA VAL A 64 6.13 10.26 1.26
C VAL A 64 6.15 9.44 2.54
N ARG A 65 5.16 8.57 2.71
CA ARG A 65 5.06 7.70 3.85
C ARG A 65 5.14 6.25 3.41
N ARG A 66 5.53 5.40 4.33
CA ARG A 66 5.71 3.98 4.06
C ARG A 66 4.79 3.17 4.94
N TYR A 67 4.14 2.19 4.36
CA TYR A 67 3.21 1.36 5.13
C TYR A 67 3.36 -0.10 4.74
N PRO A 68 3.71 -0.97 5.71
CA PRO A 68 3.78 -2.40 5.43
C PRO A 68 2.37 -2.97 5.36
N ILE A 69 2.06 -3.71 4.32
CA ILE A 69 0.75 -4.35 4.20
C ILE A 69 0.76 -5.58 5.08
N PRO A 70 -0.11 -5.67 6.08
CA PRO A 70 -0.05 -6.76 7.06
C PRO A 70 -0.07 -8.13 6.42
N ASN A 71 0.79 -9.00 6.93
CA ASN A 71 0.83 -10.41 6.53
C ASN A 71 1.03 -10.66 5.05
N THR A 72 1.72 -9.79 4.36
CA THR A 72 2.00 -10.01 2.94
C THR A 72 3.48 -9.98 2.63
N GLY A 73 4.27 -9.37 3.50
CA GLY A 73 5.68 -9.18 3.20
C GLY A 73 5.94 -8.07 2.22
N HIS A 74 4.90 -7.32 1.85
CA HIS A 74 5.05 -6.22 0.91
C HIS A 74 4.78 -4.88 1.56
N VAL A 75 5.33 -3.85 0.97
CA VAL A 75 5.29 -2.50 1.50
C VAL A 75 4.89 -1.56 0.40
N ILE A 76 4.15 -0.51 0.74
CA ILE A 76 3.89 0.54 -0.21
C ILE A 76 4.50 1.83 0.30
N ASP A 77 4.94 2.66 -0.64
CA ASP A 77 5.26 4.05 -0.35
C ASP A 77 4.17 4.86 -1.00
N TYR A 78 3.63 5.84 -0.29
CA TYR A 78 2.57 6.66 -0.84
C TYR A 78 2.81 8.12 -0.51
N ARG A 79 2.28 8.99 -1.36
CA ARG A 79 2.37 10.42 -1.14
C ARG A 79 0.99 10.94 -0.82
N VAL A 80 0.90 11.79 0.18
CA VAL A 80 -0.37 12.38 0.56
C VAL A 80 -0.49 13.72 -0.15
N LEU A 81 -1.50 13.84 -1.00
CA LEU A 81 -1.78 15.06 -1.72
C LEU A 81 -3.07 15.65 -1.18
N ARG A 82 -3.42 16.83 -1.66
CA ARG A 82 -4.57 17.50 -1.14
C ARG A 82 -5.83 16.67 -1.23
N GLU A 83 -6.10 16.11 -2.38
CA GLU A 83 -7.32 15.37 -2.57
C GLU A 83 -7.15 13.88 -2.74
N CYS A 84 -5.94 13.40 -2.80
CA CYS A 84 -5.75 11.97 -3.00
C CYS A 84 -4.52 11.46 -2.27
N VAL A 85 -4.48 10.15 -2.14
CA VAL A 85 -3.31 9.43 -1.71
C VAL A 85 -2.81 8.73 -2.96
N ARG A 86 -1.54 8.92 -3.30
CA ARG A 86 -0.98 8.33 -4.51
C ARG A 86 0.02 7.27 -4.12
N VAL A 87 -0.26 6.01 -4.47
CA VAL A 87 0.67 4.93 -4.21
C VAL A 87 1.78 5.03 -5.23
N GLN A 88 3.00 5.19 -4.76
CA GLN A 88 4.15 5.40 -5.63
C GLN A 88 4.98 4.18 -5.86
N ARG A 89 5.03 3.27 -4.91
CA ARG A 89 5.83 2.07 -5.04
C ARG A 89 5.15 0.91 -4.34
N TRP A 90 5.31 -0.27 -4.92
CA TRP A 90 4.90 -1.53 -4.33
C TRP A 90 6.12 -2.44 -4.41
N TYR A 91 6.59 -2.94 -3.27
CA TYR A 91 7.79 -3.75 -3.29
C TYR A 91 7.82 -4.69 -2.10
N ARG A 92 8.67 -5.71 -2.20
CA ARG A 92 8.79 -6.66 -1.13
C ARG A 92 9.66 -6.07 -0.06
N ALA A 93 9.26 -6.24 1.19
CA ALA A 93 10.04 -5.73 2.29
C ALA A 93 11.37 -6.46 2.33
N ARG A 94 12.43 -5.71 2.54
CA ARG A 94 13.71 -6.34 2.63
C ARG A 94 13.81 -7.01 3.97
N ARG A 95 14.19 -8.29 3.96
CA ARG A 95 14.31 -8.99 5.20
C ARG A 95 15.53 -8.50 5.93
N ASN A 96 15.39 -8.22 7.17
CA ASN A 96 16.48 -7.78 7.99
C ASN A 96 17.23 -8.99 8.50
N VAL A 97 18.39 -9.28 7.91
CA VAL A 97 19.08 -10.44 8.32
C VAL A 97 20.14 -10.20 9.29
N ARG A 98 20.37 -8.94 9.72
CA ARG A 98 21.33 -8.76 10.56
C ARG A 98 21.07 -9.20 11.80
N GLY A 99 21.63 -9.66 12.29
CA GLY A 99 21.39 -10.08 13.38
C GLY A 99 20.76 -10.62 13.64
N ALA A 100 20.73 -10.52 13.06
CA ALA A 100 20.07 -10.84 13.42
C ALA A 100 20.39 -11.03 14.00
#